data_bba51e61000363f338c7a94cc5964dce
#
_entry.id   bba51e61000363f338c7a94cc5964dce
#
_cell.length_a   1.000
_cell.length_b   1.000
_cell.length_c   1.000
_cell.angle_alpha   90.00
_cell.angle_beta   90.00
_cell.angle_gamma   90.00
#
_symmetry.space_group_name_H-M   'P 1'
#
loop_
_entity.id
_entity.type
_entity.pdbx_description
1 polymer ?
#
loop_
_entity_poly.entity_id
_entity_poly.type
_entity_poly.pdbx_seq_one_letter_code
_entity_poly.pdbx_strand_id
1 'polypeptide(L)'
;MITVFTPTYNRAYIIRKLYKALCGQINKNFEWLVVDDGSTDNTEFLIKDFVAENKIKIKYIRQQNGGKHIAINTGVADASGDLFFIVDSDDYLTPDAIEWMDSEWNRIKDNKHFAGISGIRIYSNGTKIGGGIDFGTIDADPLSIRYTHHIKGDLAEAWRTEIMKVYPFPVFSDERFCSEGLIWGRIAQKYIVRFVHKGIYVCGYLDDGLTKNSIQCRRNSPEYSALAYSEFMNYPQIPIKYKFAYAINFWRFSVKGKKSFFARWKQGGFWSVLAWLPGKLFALKDLNPIVNKTKD
;
A
#
# COMPACT_ATOMS: atom_id res chain seq x y z
N MET A 1 -5.00 1.34 21.24
CA MET A 1 -4.72 2.63 20.54
C MET A 1 -4.35 2.34 19.08
N ILE A 2 -4.67 3.24 18.13
CA ILE A 2 -4.37 3.10 16.70
C ILE A 2 -3.32 4.14 16.30
N THR A 3 -2.29 3.75 15.55
CA THR A 3 -1.43 4.69 14.84
C THR A 3 -2.00 4.92 13.44
N VAL A 4 -2.57 6.09 13.20
CA VAL A 4 -2.89 6.57 11.85
C VAL A 4 -1.57 7.10 11.27
N PHE A 5 -1.05 6.43 10.25
CA PHE A 5 0.23 6.74 9.65
C PHE A 5 0.05 7.40 8.29
N THR A 6 0.74 8.51 8.05
CA THR A 6 0.71 9.21 6.76
C THR A 6 2.11 9.42 6.22
N PRO A 7 2.50 8.73 5.13
CA PRO A 7 3.68 9.10 4.36
C PRO A 7 3.35 10.35 3.53
N THR A 8 4.22 11.35 3.55
CA THR A 8 3.99 12.59 2.79
C THR A 8 5.25 13.06 2.06
N TYR A 9 5.06 13.64 0.88
CA TYR A 9 6.11 14.28 0.09
C TYR A 9 5.51 15.37 -0.78
N ASN A 10 5.84 16.65 -0.50
CA ASN A 10 5.31 17.83 -1.22
C ASN A 10 3.77 17.85 -1.26
N ARG A 11 3.11 17.78 -0.11
CA ARG A 11 1.64 17.71 0.02
C ARG A 11 1.03 18.85 0.85
N ALA A 12 1.74 19.95 1.05
CA ALA A 12 1.22 21.12 1.79
C ALA A 12 -0.15 21.60 1.28
N TYR A 13 -0.39 21.49 -0.03
CA TYR A 13 -1.62 21.96 -0.67
C TYR A 13 -2.86 21.12 -0.34
N ILE A 14 -2.72 19.86 0.14
CA ILE A 14 -3.86 18.95 0.33
C ILE A 14 -3.96 18.32 1.72
N ILE A 15 -2.87 18.09 2.43
CA ILE A 15 -2.83 17.32 3.69
C ILE A 15 -3.74 17.90 4.80
N ARG A 16 -4.11 19.20 4.70
CA ARG A 16 -5.05 19.85 5.62
C ARG A 16 -6.42 19.18 5.64
N LYS A 17 -6.85 18.55 4.55
CA LYS A 17 -8.12 17.82 4.48
C LYS A 17 -8.11 16.61 5.41
N LEU A 18 -7.03 15.83 5.38
CA LEU A 18 -6.84 14.70 6.29
C LEU A 18 -6.78 15.17 7.75
N TYR A 19 -6.00 16.21 8.05
CA TYR A 19 -5.94 16.77 9.41
C TYR A 19 -7.33 17.13 9.97
N LYS A 20 -8.15 17.82 9.18
CA LYS A 20 -9.52 18.19 9.58
C LYS A 20 -10.39 16.95 9.86
N ALA A 21 -10.29 15.91 9.03
CA ALA A 21 -11.02 14.66 9.21
C ALA A 21 -10.56 13.91 10.47
N LEU A 22 -9.26 13.92 10.79
CA LEU A 22 -8.73 13.34 12.01
C LEU A 22 -9.17 14.13 13.25
N CYS A 23 -9.19 15.45 13.19
CA CYS A 23 -9.77 16.28 14.26
C CYS A 23 -11.26 16.00 14.46
N GLY A 24 -11.98 15.60 13.41
CA GLY A 24 -13.41 15.25 13.44
C GLY A 24 -13.74 13.83 13.87
N GLN A 25 -12.75 12.96 14.16
CA GLN A 25 -13.01 11.58 14.57
C GLN A 25 -13.81 11.55 15.89
N ILE A 26 -14.81 10.65 15.99
CA ILE A 26 -15.63 10.43 17.18
C ILE A 26 -14.75 9.87 18.32
N ASN A 27 -13.99 8.79 18.03
CA ASN A 27 -13.04 8.22 18.98
C ASN A 27 -11.65 8.85 18.80
N LYS A 28 -11.08 9.38 19.90
CA LYS A 28 -9.76 10.03 19.91
C LYS A 28 -8.62 9.10 20.37
N ASN A 29 -8.86 7.82 20.54
CA ASN A 29 -7.84 6.85 20.97
C ASN A 29 -6.89 6.47 19.81
N PHE A 30 -6.25 7.48 19.22
CA PHE A 30 -5.25 7.33 18.16
C PHE A 30 -4.15 8.38 18.28
N GLU A 31 -3.03 8.11 17.62
CA GLU A 31 -2.02 9.10 17.27
C GLU A 31 -1.95 9.27 15.74
N TRP A 32 -1.65 10.46 15.26
CA TRP A 32 -1.33 10.70 13.86
C TRP A 32 0.18 10.80 13.69
N LEU A 33 0.78 9.77 13.10
CA LEU A 33 2.21 9.71 12.80
C LEU A 33 2.43 10.12 11.34
N VAL A 34 3.09 11.25 11.13
CA VAL A 34 3.43 11.77 9.79
C VAL A 34 4.92 11.55 9.55
N VAL A 35 5.25 10.83 8.49
CA VAL A 35 6.63 10.74 8.00
C VAL A 35 6.76 11.51 6.70
N ASP A 36 7.49 12.61 6.76
CA ASP A 36 7.82 13.46 5.62
C ASP A 36 9.08 12.92 4.93
N ASP A 37 8.88 12.40 3.73
CA ASP A 37 9.92 11.80 2.89
C ASP A 37 10.77 12.86 2.16
N GLY A 38 11.16 13.94 2.87
CA GLY A 38 12.06 14.97 2.38
C GLY A 38 11.39 16.06 1.55
N SER A 39 10.21 16.52 1.93
CA SER A 39 9.50 17.61 1.25
C SER A 39 10.34 18.86 1.12
N THR A 40 10.15 19.57 0.01
CA THR A 40 10.79 20.84 -0.31
C THR A 40 9.81 22.03 -0.36
N ASP A 41 8.50 21.72 -0.20
CA ASP A 41 7.44 22.71 -0.07
C ASP A 41 7.17 23.05 1.42
N ASN A 42 6.06 23.73 1.69
CA ASN A 42 5.68 24.15 3.04
C ASN A 42 5.07 23.03 3.90
N THR A 43 5.21 21.73 3.53
CA THR A 43 4.62 20.61 4.28
C THR A 43 5.08 20.59 5.74
N GLU A 44 6.40 20.74 5.99
CA GLU A 44 6.95 20.73 7.34
C GLU A 44 6.35 21.84 8.22
N PHE A 45 6.30 23.08 7.72
CA PHE A 45 5.74 24.21 8.47
C PHE A 45 4.27 23.98 8.81
N LEU A 46 3.50 23.49 7.84
CA LEU A 46 2.08 23.21 8.02
C LEU A 46 1.82 22.13 9.07
N ILE A 47 2.63 21.07 9.11
CA ILE A 47 2.48 20.03 10.14
C ILE A 47 2.87 20.58 11.53
N LYS A 48 3.91 21.42 11.62
CA LYS A 48 4.28 22.08 12.88
C LYS A 48 3.16 22.98 13.42
N ASP A 49 2.44 23.68 12.52
CA ASP A 49 1.25 24.45 12.90
C ASP A 49 0.16 23.54 13.47
N PHE A 50 -0.10 22.37 12.85
CA PHE A 50 -1.09 21.41 13.36
C PHE A 50 -0.67 20.85 14.75
N VAL A 51 0.61 20.61 14.97
CA VAL A 51 1.13 20.21 16.27
C VAL A 51 0.88 21.30 17.31
N ALA A 52 1.11 22.57 16.95
CA ALA A 52 0.89 23.71 17.84
C ALA A 52 -0.61 23.95 18.16
N GLU A 53 -1.52 23.59 17.25
CA GLU A 53 -2.97 23.63 17.51
C GLU A 53 -3.40 22.63 18.62
N ASN A 54 -2.63 21.57 18.89
CA ASN A 54 -2.82 20.57 19.93
C ASN A 54 -4.24 19.95 19.99
N LYS A 55 -4.91 19.78 18.85
CA LYS A 55 -6.27 19.21 18.77
C LYS A 55 -6.27 17.68 18.81
N ILE A 56 -5.21 17.05 18.31
CA ILE A 56 -4.98 15.61 18.30
C ILE A 56 -3.49 15.34 18.57
N LYS A 57 -3.17 14.13 19.03
CA LYS A 57 -1.77 13.72 19.22
C LYS A 57 -1.10 13.53 17.87
N ILE A 58 -0.14 14.38 17.52
CA ILE A 58 0.63 14.32 16.26
C ILE A 58 2.10 14.05 16.58
N LYS A 59 2.71 13.10 15.84
CA LYS A 59 4.14 12.85 15.79
C LYS A 59 4.62 13.12 14.37
N TYR A 60 5.63 13.96 14.22
CA TYR A 60 6.22 14.31 12.91
C TYR A 60 7.67 13.87 12.85
N ILE A 61 8.01 13.16 11.78
CA ILE A 61 9.37 12.72 11.49
C ILE A 61 9.69 13.14 10.07
N ARG A 62 10.88 13.73 9.86
CA ARG A 62 11.39 14.03 8.53
C ARG A 62 12.58 13.14 8.22
N GLN A 63 12.59 12.56 7.02
CA GLN A 63 13.69 11.72 6.53
C GLN A 63 14.18 12.20 5.17
N GLN A 64 15.33 11.69 4.74
CA GLN A 64 15.78 11.84 3.36
C GLN A 64 14.86 11.05 2.43
N ASN A 65 14.52 11.63 1.26
CA ASN A 65 13.61 10.98 0.33
C ASN A 65 14.09 9.60 -0.11
N GLY A 66 13.35 8.58 0.30
CA GLY A 66 13.60 7.17 0.01
C GLY A 66 12.43 6.46 -0.65
N GLY A 67 11.28 7.13 -0.78
CA GLY A 67 10.02 6.58 -1.28
C GLY A 67 9.08 6.11 -0.18
N LYS A 68 7.79 6.00 -0.52
CA LYS A 68 6.70 5.66 0.41
C LYS A 68 7.00 4.44 1.29
N HIS A 69 7.58 3.40 0.72
CA HIS A 69 7.88 2.15 1.44
C HIS A 69 8.96 2.34 2.54
N ILE A 70 9.95 3.22 2.34
CA ILE A 70 10.94 3.57 3.38
C ILE A 70 10.29 4.41 4.46
N ALA A 71 9.41 5.36 4.09
CA ALA A 71 8.62 6.11 5.05
C ALA A 71 7.72 5.19 5.89
N ILE A 72 7.15 4.12 5.30
CA ILE A 72 6.40 3.11 6.05
C ILE A 72 7.30 2.39 7.06
N ASN A 73 8.51 1.96 6.67
CA ASN A 73 9.44 1.32 7.62
C ASN A 73 9.77 2.23 8.82
N THR A 74 10.05 3.52 8.55
CA THR A 74 10.27 4.52 9.59
C THR A 74 9.05 4.66 10.49
N GLY A 75 7.85 4.77 9.90
CA GLY A 75 6.61 4.89 10.64
C GLY A 75 6.31 3.66 11.51
N VAL A 76 6.52 2.45 10.99
CA VAL A 76 6.31 1.19 11.74
C VAL A 76 7.26 1.09 12.94
N ALA A 77 8.53 1.50 12.78
CA ALA A 77 9.50 1.50 13.88
C ALA A 77 9.06 2.42 15.03
N ASP A 78 8.40 3.52 14.72
CA ASP A 78 8.09 4.63 15.62
C ASP A 78 6.62 4.65 16.10
N ALA A 79 5.78 3.74 15.55
CA ALA A 79 4.38 3.59 15.90
C ALA A 79 4.19 3.10 17.34
N SER A 80 3.26 3.75 18.08
CA SER A 80 2.91 3.39 19.45
C SER A 80 1.59 2.60 19.56
N GLY A 81 0.77 2.57 18.49
CA GLY A 81 -0.51 1.88 18.47
C GLY A 81 -0.39 0.37 18.25
N ASP A 82 -1.39 -0.38 18.68
CA ASP A 82 -1.52 -1.82 18.42
C ASP A 82 -1.79 -2.11 16.95
N LEU A 83 -2.52 -1.19 16.29
CA LEU A 83 -2.77 -1.18 14.86
C LEU A 83 -2.01 -0.03 14.19
N PHE A 84 -1.45 -0.32 13.04
CA PHE A 84 -0.80 0.61 12.11
C PHE A 84 -1.67 0.76 10.88
N PHE A 85 -2.30 1.92 10.70
CA PHE A 85 -3.23 2.21 9.64
C PHE A 85 -2.67 3.25 8.68
N ILE A 86 -2.35 2.83 7.46
CA ILE A 86 -1.78 3.71 6.42
C ILE A 86 -2.89 4.53 5.80
N VAL A 87 -2.79 5.86 5.91
CA VAL A 87 -3.69 6.82 5.27
C VAL A 87 -2.87 7.78 4.43
N ASP A 88 -3.09 7.76 3.12
CA ASP A 88 -2.38 8.61 2.17
C ASP A 88 -2.74 10.09 2.39
N SER A 89 -1.80 10.98 2.10
CA SER A 89 -1.93 12.43 2.40
C SER A 89 -2.99 13.17 1.60
N ASP A 90 -3.49 12.57 0.53
CA ASP A 90 -4.56 13.08 -0.36
C ASP A 90 -5.95 12.49 -0.06
N ASP A 91 -6.00 11.52 0.86
CA ASP A 91 -7.21 10.83 1.30
C ASP A 91 -7.66 11.30 2.69
N TYR A 92 -8.82 10.80 3.16
CA TYR A 92 -9.30 11.09 4.51
C TYR A 92 -10.23 10.01 5.05
N LEU A 93 -10.52 10.04 6.35
CA LEU A 93 -11.33 9.04 7.02
C LEU A 93 -12.77 9.53 7.25
N THR A 94 -13.73 8.59 7.29
CA THR A 94 -15.09 8.88 7.79
C THR A 94 -15.03 9.21 9.27
N PRO A 95 -16.00 9.97 9.83
CA PRO A 95 -15.95 10.40 11.24
C PRO A 95 -15.94 9.26 12.25
N ASP A 96 -16.48 8.10 11.91
CA ASP A 96 -16.61 6.90 12.73
C ASP A 96 -15.50 5.86 12.52
N ALA A 97 -14.51 6.16 11.64
CA ALA A 97 -13.50 5.18 11.25
C ALA A 97 -12.69 4.61 12.41
N ILE A 98 -12.19 5.47 13.30
CA ILE A 98 -11.38 5.04 14.45
C ILE A 98 -12.23 4.26 15.46
N GLU A 99 -13.46 4.69 15.73
CA GLU A 99 -14.38 3.98 16.63
C GLU A 99 -14.71 2.59 16.10
N TRP A 100 -15.04 2.48 14.82
CA TRP A 100 -15.31 1.21 14.18
C TRP A 100 -14.08 0.28 14.21
N MET A 101 -12.90 0.78 13.88
CA MET A 101 -11.67 -0.02 13.91
C MET A 101 -11.34 -0.52 15.31
N ASP A 102 -11.48 0.32 16.32
CA ASP A 102 -11.25 -0.06 17.72
C ASP A 102 -12.22 -1.16 18.16
N SER A 103 -13.50 -1.04 17.80
CA SER A 103 -14.55 -2.04 18.08
C SER A 103 -14.24 -3.37 17.41
N GLU A 104 -13.96 -3.39 16.10
CA GLU A 104 -13.67 -4.65 15.37
C GLU A 104 -12.36 -5.30 15.83
N TRP A 105 -11.34 -4.49 16.12
CA TRP A 105 -10.07 -4.99 16.63
C TRP A 105 -10.21 -5.66 17.99
N ASN A 106 -10.96 -5.05 18.89
CA ASN A 106 -11.20 -5.61 20.24
C ASN A 106 -11.88 -6.98 20.21
N ARG A 107 -12.63 -7.32 19.16
CA ARG A 107 -13.26 -8.64 18.99
C ARG A 107 -12.29 -9.75 18.63
N ILE A 108 -11.12 -9.42 18.05
CA ILE A 108 -10.20 -10.42 17.47
C ILE A 108 -8.75 -10.30 17.92
N LYS A 109 -8.36 -9.23 18.60
CA LYS A 109 -6.95 -8.93 18.97
C LYS A 109 -6.26 -10.03 19.75
N ASP A 110 -7.00 -10.82 20.53
CA ASP A 110 -6.45 -11.91 21.35
C ASP A 110 -6.11 -13.15 20.52
N ASN A 111 -6.71 -13.30 19.33
CA ASN A 111 -6.36 -14.33 18.39
C ASN A 111 -5.13 -13.89 17.56
N LYS A 112 -3.99 -14.51 17.80
CA LYS A 112 -2.70 -14.19 17.17
C LYS A 112 -2.61 -14.55 15.68
N HIS A 113 -3.58 -15.29 15.14
CA HIS A 113 -3.68 -15.53 13.70
C HIS A 113 -4.13 -14.31 12.91
N PHE A 114 -4.77 -13.33 13.56
CA PHE A 114 -5.16 -12.10 12.89
C PHE A 114 -4.00 -11.11 12.82
N ALA A 115 -3.61 -10.76 11.58
CA ALA A 115 -2.66 -9.69 11.31
C ALA A 115 -3.28 -8.30 11.34
N GLY A 116 -4.60 -8.19 11.33
CA GLY A 116 -5.27 -6.89 11.30
C GLY A 116 -6.74 -6.98 10.93
N ILE A 117 -7.28 -5.81 10.63
CA ILE A 117 -8.65 -5.60 10.15
C ILE A 117 -8.64 -4.76 8.88
N SER A 118 -9.69 -4.85 8.09
CA SER A 118 -9.85 -4.04 6.88
C SER A 118 -11.29 -3.60 6.68
N GLY A 119 -11.48 -2.30 6.47
CA GLY A 119 -12.67 -1.77 5.84
C GLY A 119 -12.53 -1.67 4.33
N ILE A 120 -13.43 -0.95 3.67
CA ILE A 120 -13.36 -0.65 2.25
C ILE A 120 -13.04 0.83 2.03
N ARG A 121 -12.39 1.11 0.89
CA ARG A 121 -12.24 2.48 0.38
C ARG A 121 -13.47 2.86 -0.44
N ILE A 122 -13.90 4.11 -0.28
CA ILE A 122 -15.08 4.68 -0.91
C ILE A 122 -14.76 6.01 -1.60
N TYR A 123 -15.58 6.40 -2.55
CA TYR A 123 -15.63 7.77 -3.06
C TYR A 123 -16.32 8.69 -2.07
N SER A 124 -16.23 10.02 -2.28
CA SER A 124 -16.89 11.02 -1.44
C SER A 124 -18.43 10.92 -1.44
N ASN A 125 -19.01 10.29 -2.45
CA ASN A 125 -20.44 9.98 -2.53
C ASN A 125 -20.85 8.68 -1.81
N GLY A 126 -19.90 8.00 -1.13
CA GLY A 126 -20.13 6.75 -0.40
C GLY A 126 -20.06 5.48 -1.25
N THR A 127 -19.89 5.56 -2.58
CA THR A 127 -19.77 4.35 -3.41
C THR A 127 -18.40 3.67 -3.22
N LYS A 128 -18.39 2.32 -3.19
CA LYS A 128 -17.18 1.52 -3.04
C LYS A 128 -16.26 1.66 -4.25
N ILE A 129 -14.96 1.83 -4.00
CA ILE A 129 -13.92 1.82 -5.03
C ILE A 129 -13.75 0.39 -5.57
N GLY A 130 -13.70 0.26 -6.91
CA GLY A 130 -13.59 -1.04 -7.60
C GLY A 130 -14.93 -1.76 -7.75
N GLY A 131 -16.03 -1.18 -7.29
CA GLY A 131 -17.37 -1.74 -7.40
C GLY A 131 -17.56 -3.08 -6.67
N GLY A 132 -18.52 -3.88 -7.13
CA GLY A 132 -18.84 -5.20 -6.59
C GLY A 132 -19.96 -5.15 -5.54
N ILE A 133 -20.33 -6.35 -5.08
CA ILE A 133 -21.40 -6.57 -4.09
C ILE A 133 -20.90 -6.35 -2.65
N ASP A 134 -21.84 -6.14 -1.75
CA ASP A 134 -21.61 -6.24 -0.32
C ASP A 134 -21.23 -7.69 0.05
N PHE A 135 -20.14 -7.85 0.82
CA PHE A 135 -19.62 -9.16 1.20
C PHE A 135 -19.75 -9.44 2.72
N GLY A 136 -20.36 -8.52 3.46
CA GLY A 136 -20.48 -8.65 4.93
C GLY A 136 -19.12 -8.68 5.62
N THR A 137 -18.83 -9.77 6.34
CA THR A 137 -17.55 -10.01 7.02
C THR A 137 -16.89 -11.28 6.50
N ILE A 138 -15.62 -11.21 6.14
CA ILE A 138 -14.81 -12.34 5.66
C ILE A 138 -13.48 -12.34 6.42
N ASP A 139 -13.15 -13.47 7.06
CA ASP A 139 -11.84 -13.72 7.66
C ASP A 139 -11.01 -14.54 6.67
N ALA A 140 -10.00 -13.92 6.04
CA ALA A 140 -9.18 -14.54 5.01
C ALA A 140 -7.75 -13.97 5.00
N ASP A 141 -6.81 -14.68 4.36
CA ASP A 141 -5.51 -14.07 4.09
C ASP A 141 -5.60 -12.99 2.98
N PRO A 142 -4.67 -12.03 2.95
CA PRO A 142 -4.68 -10.89 2.00
C PRO A 142 -4.65 -11.27 0.51
N LEU A 143 -4.26 -12.47 0.15
CA LEU A 143 -4.29 -12.97 -1.22
C LEU A 143 -5.62 -13.64 -1.53
N SER A 144 -6.12 -14.51 -0.62
CA SER A 144 -7.39 -15.22 -0.80
C SER A 144 -8.57 -14.26 -0.93
N ILE A 145 -8.58 -13.12 -0.23
CA ILE A 145 -9.64 -12.10 -0.41
C ILE A 145 -9.75 -11.64 -1.88
N ARG A 146 -8.63 -11.60 -2.62
CA ARG A 146 -8.57 -11.19 -4.03
C ARG A 146 -8.84 -12.32 -4.99
N TYR A 147 -8.23 -13.48 -4.77
CA TYR A 147 -8.22 -14.58 -5.74
C TYR A 147 -9.30 -15.62 -5.52
N THR A 148 -9.72 -15.84 -4.27
CA THR A 148 -10.76 -16.81 -3.90
C THR A 148 -12.11 -16.12 -3.71
N HIS A 149 -12.14 -15.02 -2.95
CA HIS A 149 -13.39 -14.28 -2.70
C HIS A 149 -13.70 -13.22 -3.77
N HIS A 150 -12.77 -12.99 -4.70
CA HIS A 150 -12.93 -12.07 -5.84
C HIS A 150 -13.30 -10.62 -5.47
N ILE A 151 -12.92 -10.18 -4.25
CA ILE A 151 -13.16 -8.80 -3.82
C ILE A 151 -12.21 -7.87 -4.57
N LYS A 152 -12.79 -6.96 -5.35
CA LYS A 152 -12.08 -5.97 -6.18
C LYS A 152 -11.98 -4.62 -5.45
N GLY A 153 -11.13 -3.75 -6.00
CA GLY A 153 -10.91 -2.40 -5.48
C GLY A 153 -9.91 -2.37 -4.33
N ASP A 154 -9.45 -1.18 -3.99
CA ASP A 154 -8.53 -0.99 -2.88
C ASP A 154 -9.28 -1.15 -1.55
N LEU A 155 -8.61 -1.75 -0.59
CA LEU A 155 -9.13 -1.97 0.75
C LEU A 155 -8.39 -1.05 1.74
N ALA A 156 -8.97 -0.87 2.92
CA ALA A 156 -8.46 -0.01 3.97
C ALA A 156 -7.92 -0.87 5.11
N GLU A 157 -6.74 -1.46 4.89
CA GLU A 157 -6.14 -2.41 5.83
C GLU A 157 -5.40 -1.68 6.96
N ALA A 158 -5.76 -2.01 8.20
CA ALA A 158 -5.03 -1.66 9.42
C ALA A 158 -4.34 -2.91 9.96
N TRP A 159 -3.02 -2.85 10.09
CA TRP A 159 -2.17 -3.99 10.41
C TRP A 159 -1.74 -3.98 11.86
N ARG A 160 -1.64 -5.15 12.49
CA ARG A 160 -1.00 -5.31 13.79
C ARG A 160 0.43 -4.80 13.71
N THR A 161 0.76 -3.78 14.51
CA THR A 161 2.06 -3.09 14.46
C THR A 161 3.23 -4.06 14.68
N GLU A 162 3.10 -5.01 15.61
CA GLU A 162 4.13 -6.02 15.87
C GLU A 162 4.39 -6.92 14.64
N ILE A 163 3.37 -7.24 13.84
CA ILE A 163 3.55 -8.01 12.59
C ILE A 163 4.24 -7.16 11.54
N MET A 164 3.85 -5.90 11.38
CA MET A 164 4.53 -5.00 10.44
C MET A 164 6.04 -4.85 10.77
N LYS A 165 6.42 -4.85 12.05
CA LYS A 165 7.84 -4.83 12.47
C LYS A 165 8.61 -6.08 12.03
N VAL A 166 7.95 -7.24 11.91
CA VAL A 166 8.57 -8.50 11.45
C VAL A 166 8.74 -8.53 9.93
N TYR A 167 7.90 -7.80 9.18
CA TYR A 167 7.89 -7.79 7.72
C TYR A 167 8.22 -6.39 7.16
N PRO A 168 9.44 -5.87 7.37
CA PRO A 168 9.81 -4.57 6.79
C PRO A 168 9.91 -4.64 5.27
N PHE A 169 9.69 -3.52 4.61
CA PHE A 169 10.02 -3.38 3.20
C PHE A 169 11.53 -3.51 3.01
N PRO A 170 11.99 -4.28 2.01
CA PRO A 170 13.41 -4.35 1.66
C PRO A 170 13.91 -2.97 1.22
N VAL A 171 15.23 -2.74 1.30
CA VAL A 171 15.85 -1.47 0.91
C VAL A 171 16.78 -1.69 -0.26
N PHE A 172 16.48 -1.06 -1.40
CA PHE A 172 17.35 -0.95 -2.56
C PHE A 172 17.69 0.53 -2.78
N SER A 173 18.95 0.90 -2.63
CA SER A 173 19.42 2.30 -2.48
C SER A 173 19.02 3.24 -3.62
N ASP A 174 18.85 2.73 -4.83
CA ASP A 174 18.60 3.55 -6.02
C ASP A 174 17.16 3.49 -6.50
N GLU A 175 16.27 2.81 -5.75
CA GLU A 175 14.87 2.58 -6.15
C GLU A 175 13.92 3.18 -5.11
N ARG A 176 12.89 3.88 -5.58
CA ARG A 176 11.96 4.63 -4.71
C ARG A 176 10.53 4.12 -4.74
N PHE A 177 10.27 3.00 -5.41
CA PHE A 177 8.93 2.42 -5.47
C PHE A 177 8.96 0.92 -5.17
N CYS A 178 8.32 0.55 -4.06
CA CYS A 178 7.96 -0.83 -3.75
C CYS A 178 6.44 -0.94 -3.58
N SER A 179 5.83 -1.91 -4.24
CA SER A 179 4.40 -2.18 -4.04
C SER A 179 4.15 -2.76 -2.65
N GLU A 180 3.18 -2.23 -1.93
CA GLU A 180 2.74 -2.73 -0.62
C GLU A 180 2.31 -4.21 -0.69
N GLY A 181 1.81 -4.65 -1.83
CA GLY A 181 1.46 -6.04 -2.09
C GLY A 181 2.59 -7.05 -1.83
N LEU A 182 3.87 -6.63 -1.91
CA LEU A 182 5.00 -7.48 -1.53
C LEU A 182 4.90 -7.91 -0.06
N ILE A 183 4.64 -6.95 0.83
CA ILE A 183 4.55 -7.22 2.27
C ILE A 183 3.24 -7.93 2.61
N TRP A 184 2.12 -7.50 2.00
CA TRP A 184 0.83 -8.16 2.18
C TRP A 184 0.87 -9.63 1.72
N GLY A 185 1.59 -9.94 0.64
CA GLY A 185 1.82 -11.30 0.17
C GLY A 185 2.61 -12.16 1.14
N ARG A 186 3.64 -11.60 1.79
CA ARG A 186 4.43 -12.28 2.82
C ARG A 186 3.62 -12.55 4.08
N ILE A 187 2.85 -11.56 4.56
CA ILE A 187 1.95 -11.70 5.71
C ILE A 187 0.89 -12.77 5.43
N ALA A 188 0.34 -12.81 4.22
CA ALA A 188 -0.66 -13.78 3.78
C ALA A 188 -0.23 -15.25 3.92
N GLN A 189 1.08 -15.52 4.02
CA GLN A 189 1.58 -16.91 4.18
C GLN A 189 1.37 -17.45 5.59
N LYS A 190 1.07 -16.60 6.59
CA LYS A 190 0.96 -16.99 7.99
C LYS A 190 -0.26 -16.47 8.70
N TYR A 191 -0.88 -15.42 8.21
CA TYR A 191 -1.88 -14.66 8.94
C TYR A 191 -3.11 -14.39 8.09
N ILE A 192 -4.23 -14.17 8.77
CA ILE A 192 -5.49 -13.71 8.20
C ILE A 192 -5.79 -12.28 8.64
N VAL A 193 -6.71 -11.65 7.94
CA VAL A 193 -7.25 -10.32 8.21
C VAL A 193 -8.76 -10.43 8.23
N ARG A 194 -9.41 -9.69 9.13
CA ARG A 194 -10.87 -9.54 9.11
C ARG A 194 -11.25 -8.43 8.15
N PHE A 195 -11.88 -8.80 7.04
CA PHE A 195 -12.41 -7.87 6.04
C PHE A 195 -13.89 -7.64 6.30
N VAL A 196 -14.29 -6.37 6.41
CA VAL A 196 -15.68 -5.98 6.64
C VAL A 196 -16.11 -4.97 5.57
N HIS A 197 -17.31 -5.14 5.02
CA HIS A 197 -17.86 -4.21 4.02
C HIS A 197 -18.35 -2.90 4.66
N LYS A 198 -17.44 -2.19 5.32
CA LYS A 198 -17.68 -0.89 5.95
C LYS A 198 -16.78 0.17 5.32
N GLY A 199 -17.39 1.19 4.72
CA GLY A 199 -16.65 2.34 4.19
C GLY A 199 -16.09 3.20 5.32
N ILE A 200 -14.76 3.27 5.41
CA ILE A 200 -14.05 4.03 6.44
C ILE A 200 -13.02 4.99 5.87
N TYR A 201 -12.65 4.81 4.63
CA TYR A 201 -11.55 5.51 3.98
C TYR A 201 -12.05 6.15 2.69
N VAL A 202 -11.95 7.47 2.57
CA VAL A 202 -12.46 8.23 1.43
C VAL A 202 -11.29 8.65 0.55
N CYS A 203 -11.26 8.15 -0.69
CA CYS A 203 -10.20 8.48 -1.62
C CYS A 203 -10.46 9.77 -2.39
N GLY A 204 -9.39 10.58 -2.51
CA GLY A 204 -9.30 11.71 -3.42
C GLY A 204 -8.38 11.35 -4.58
N TYR A 205 -8.92 11.09 -5.77
CA TYR A 205 -8.08 10.84 -6.94
C TYR A 205 -7.43 12.15 -7.41
N LEU A 206 -6.11 12.16 -7.44
CA LEU A 206 -5.31 13.26 -7.97
C LEU A 206 -4.62 12.86 -9.28
N ASP A 207 -4.43 13.81 -10.15
CA ASP A 207 -3.75 13.60 -11.44
C ASP A 207 -2.26 13.23 -11.29
N ASP A 208 -1.63 13.63 -10.20
CA ASP A 208 -0.23 13.36 -9.85
C ASP A 208 -0.04 12.11 -8.96
N GLY A 209 -1.10 11.33 -8.73
CA GLY A 209 -1.08 10.14 -7.88
C GLY A 209 -0.20 9.00 -8.42
N LEU A 210 0.35 8.17 -7.53
CA LEU A 210 1.19 7.01 -7.86
C LEU A 210 0.47 5.98 -8.74
N THR A 211 -0.85 5.87 -8.62
CA THR A 211 -1.67 4.92 -9.38
C THR A 211 -1.59 5.20 -10.88
N LYS A 212 -1.69 6.46 -11.30
CA LYS A 212 -1.61 6.88 -12.72
C LYS A 212 -0.21 6.58 -13.32
N ASN A 213 0.83 6.68 -12.51
CA ASN A 213 2.22 6.49 -12.90
C ASN A 213 2.78 5.09 -12.58
N SER A 214 1.93 4.13 -12.21
CA SER A 214 2.35 2.85 -11.63
C SER A 214 3.28 2.01 -12.54
N ILE A 215 3.10 2.05 -13.86
CA ILE A 215 3.98 1.37 -14.83
C ILE A 215 5.37 2.00 -14.80
N GLN A 216 5.45 3.33 -14.84
CA GLN A 216 6.73 4.05 -14.82
C GLN A 216 7.46 3.85 -13.49
N CYS A 217 6.75 3.89 -12.38
CA CYS A 217 7.30 3.63 -11.04
C CYS A 217 7.94 2.23 -10.97
N ARG A 218 7.25 1.19 -11.48
CA ARG A 218 7.79 -0.19 -11.52
C ARG A 218 9.01 -0.30 -12.44
N ARG A 219 9.02 0.40 -13.56
CA ARG A 219 10.17 0.41 -14.50
C ARG A 219 11.40 1.10 -13.91
N ASN A 220 11.20 2.10 -13.07
CA ASN A 220 12.27 2.81 -12.38
C ASN A 220 12.72 2.08 -11.09
N SER A 221 12.02 1.00 -10.71
CA SER A 221 12.34 0.18 -9.54
C SER A 221 12.37 -1.31 -9.93
N PRO A 222 13.35 -1.71 -10.79
CA PRO A 222 13.41 -3.04 -11.36
C PRO A 222 13.73 -4.15 -10.36
N GLU A 223 14.50 -3.88 -9.29
CA GLU A 223 14.84 -4.87 -8.27
C GLU A 223 13.62 -5.16 -7.37
N TYR A 224 12.89 -4.12 -6.93
CA TYR A 224 11.63 -4.31 -6.21
C TYR A 224 10.58 -5.03 -7.05
N SER A 225 10.44 -4.63 -8.33
CA SER A 225 9.48 -5.26 -9.24
C SER A 225 9.82 -6.73 -9.46
N ALA A 226 11.09 -7.06 -9.71
CA ALA A 226 11.52 -8.44 -9.86
C ALA A 226 11.31 -9.26 -8.58
N LEU A 227 11.60 -8.69 -7.40
CA LEU A 227 11.39 -9.37 -6.13
C LEU A 227 9.91 -9.67 -5.91
N ALA A 228 9.04 -8.67 -6.05
CA ALA A 228 7.60 -8.83 -5.84
C ALA A 228 7.00 -9.88 -6.78
N TYR A 229 7.27 -9.80 -8.08
CA TYR A 229 6.72 -10.75 -9.03
C TYR A 229 7.30 -12.16 -8.88
N SER A 230 8.59 -12.30 -8.49
CA SER A 230 9.16 -13.62 -8.21
C SER A 230 8.50 -14.30 -7.01
N GLU A 231 8.16 -13.55 -5.96
CA GLU A 231 7.44 -14.09 -4.81
C GLU A 231 5.99 -14.44 -5.17
N PHE A 232 5.27 -13.55 -5.87
CA PHE A 232 3.88 -13.79 -6.27
C PHE A 232 3.72 -15.04 -7.14
N MET A 233 4.66 -15.34 -8.03
CA MET A 233 4.63 -16.57 -8.82
C MET A 233 4.68 -17.85 -7.98
N ASN A 234 5.22 -17.78 -6.76
CA ASN A 234 5.40 -18.93 -5.88
C ASN A 234 4.31 -19.09 -4.82
N TYR A 235 3.45 -18.08 -4.59
CA TYR A 235 2.39 -18.18 -3.59
C TYR A 235 1.28 -19.13 -4.02
N PRO A 236 0.87 -20.11 -3.14
CA PRO A 236 -0.13 -21.10 -3.49
C PRO A 236 -1.52 -20.51 -3.72
N GLN A 237 -1.87 -19.41 -3.05
CA GLN A 237 -3.16 -18.73 -3.15
C GLN A 237 -3.37 -18.08 -4.52
N ILE A 238 -2.31 -17.88 -5.31
CA ILE A 238 -2.39 -17.20 -6.61
C ILE A 238 -2.67 -18.21 -7.72
N PRO A 239 -3.80 -18.10 -8.45
CA PRO A 239 -4.14 -19.00 -9.55
C PRO A 239 -3.12 -18.94 -10.70
N ILE A 240 -2.94 -20.06 -11.40
CA ILE A 240 -1.95 -20.26 -12.48
C ILE A 240 -2.01 -19.14 -13.54
N LYS A 241 -3.21 -18.72 -13.94
CA LYS A 241 -3.39 -17.65 -14.94
C LYS A 241 -2.71 -16.32 -14.53
N TYR A 242 -2.74 -16.00 -13.24
CA TYR A 242 -2.09 -14.80 -12.71
C TYR A 242 -0.59 -15.00 -12.54
N LYS A 243 -0.13 -16.22 -12.20
CA LYS A 243 1.31 -16.54 -12.12
C LYS A 243 1.99 -16.30 -13.46
N PHE A 244 1.35 -16.69 -14.58
CA PHE A 244 1.88 -16.40 -15.91
C PHE A 244 1.91 -14.90 -16.21
N ALA A 245 0.87 -14.14 -15.86
CA ALA A 245 0.87 -12.70 -16.00
C ALA A 245 1.97 -12.02 -15.16
N TYR A 246 2.21 -12.52 -13.94
CA TYR A 246 3.32 -12.05 -13.10
C TYR A 246 4.68 -12.40 -13.65
N ALA A 247 4.84 -13.56 -14.30
CA ALA A 247 6.06 -13.94 -14.99
C ALA A 247 6.37 -13.00 -16.17
N ILE A 248 5.35 -12.59 -16.92
CA ILE A 248 5.49 -11.56 -17.97
C ILE A 248 5.95 -10.23 -17.35
N ASN A 249 5.29 -9.77 -16.28
CA ASN A 249 5.65 -8.52 -15.61
C ASN A 249 7.03 -8.58 -14.94
N PHE A 250 7.44 -9.74 -14.44
CA PHE A 250 8.78 -9.96 -13.93
C PHE A 250 9.83 -9.54 -14.97
N TRP A 251 9.74 -10.05 -16.18
CA TRP A 251 10.66 -9.68 -17.26
C TRP A 251 10.45 -8.27 -17.77
N ARG A 252 9.20 -7.83 -17.91
CA ARG A 252 8.83 -6.48 -18.37
C ARG A 252 9.52 -5.38 -17.55
N PHE A 253 9.55 -5.53 -16.23
CA PHE A 253 10.06 -4.49 -15.35
C PHE A 253 11.49 -4.71 -14.88
N SER A 254 12.03 -5.94 -14.96
CA SER A 254 13.38 -6.25 -14.48
C SER A 254 14.49 -5.96 -15.50
N VAL A 255 14.18 -5.59 -16.75
CA VAL A 255 15.14 -5.40 -17.85
C VAL A 255 16.23 -4.38 -17.52
N LYS A 256 15.89 -3.33 -16.78
CA LYS A 256 16.82 -2.27 -16.37
C LYS A 256 17.58 -2.57 -15.07
N GLY A 257 17.33 -3.70 -14.45
CA GLY A 257 17.97 -4.07 -13.19
C GLY A 257 19.45 -4.44 -13.33
N LYS A 258 20.15 -4.41 -12.20
CA LYS A 258 21.61 -4.64 -12.13
C LYS A 258 22.01 -6.12 -12.28
N LYS A 259 21.09 -7.07 -12.08
CA LYS A 259 21.38 -8.51 -12.13
C LYS A 259 21.56 -9.00 -13.56
N SER A 260 22.48 -9.94 -13.76
CA SER A 260 22.67 -10.64 -15.04
C SER A 260 21.43 -11.44 -15.46
N PHE A 261 21.31 -11.77 -16.73
CA PHE A 261 20.22 -12.59 -17.26
C PHE A 261 20.07 -13.92 -16.49
N PHE A 262 21.16 -14.63 -16.26
CA PHE A 262 21.13 -15.91 -15.52
C PHE A 262 20.70 -15.74 -14.07
N ALA A 263 21.15 -14.68 -13.39
CA ALA A 263 20.72 -14.39 -12.02
C ALA A 263 19.22 -14.05 -11.96
N ARG A 264 18.69 -13.32 -12.95
CA ARG A 264 17.25 -13.06 -13.10
C ARG A 264 16.47 -14.33 -13.36
N TRP A 265 16.97 -15.17 -14.27
CA TRP A 265 16.33 -16.43 -14.58
C TRP A 265 16.21 -17.32 -13.33
N LYS A 266 17.31 -17.48 -12.58
CA LYS A 266 17.29 -18.20 -11.30
C LYS A 266 16.30 -17.60 -10.30
N GLN A 267 16.21 -16.27 -10.21
CA GLN A 267 15.27 -15.56 -9.34
C GLN A 267 13.81 -15.83 -9.72
N GLY A 268 13.48 -15.81 -11.00
CA GLY A 268 12.11 -15.99 -11.50
C GLY A 268 11.63 -17.44 -11.55
N GLY A 269 12.56 -18.42 -11.48
CA GLY A 269 12.23 -19.84 -11.49
C GLY A 269 11.48 -20.30 -12.75
N PHE A 270 10.73 -21.41 -12.62
CA PHE A 270 10.04 -22.09 -13.72
C PHE A 270 9.15 -21.16 -14.56
N TRP A 271 8.31 -20.37 -13.92
CA TRP A 271 7.38 -19.47 -14.61
C TRP A 271 8.06 -18.42 -15.46
N SER A 272 9.24 -17.96 -15.05
CA SER A 272 9.97 -16.94 -15.79
C SER A 272 10.52 -17.46 -17.12
N VAL A 273 10.81 -18.75 -17.22
CA VAL A 273 11.27 -19.39 -18.48
C VAL A 273 10.22 -19.23 -19.58
N LEU A 274 8.97 -19.56 -19.26
CA LEU A 274 7.85 -19.52 -20.21
C LEU A 274 7.48 -18.10 -20.65
N ALA A 275 7.75 -17.11 -19.80
CA ALA A 275 7.30 -15.74 -19.99
C ALA A 275 8.41 -14.78 -20.50
N TRP A 276 9.63 -15.26 -20.73
CA TRP A 276 10.76 -14.41 -21.11
C TRP A 276 10.49 -13.59 -22.38
N LEU A 277 10.08 -14.26 -23.47
CA LEU A 277 9.83 -13.59 -24.75
C LEU A 277 8.69 -12.57 -24.67
N PRO A 278 7.47 -12.93 -24.20
CA PRO A 278 6.38 -11.96 -24.07
C PRO A 278 6.74 -10.81 -23.10
N GLY A 279 7.44 -11.07 -22.01
CA GLY A 279 7.87 -10.03 -21.07
C GLY A 279 8.83 -9.02 -21.73
N LYS A 280 9.78 -9.48 -22.54
CA LYS A 280 10.68 -8.62 -23.34
C LYS A 280 9.92 -7.77 -24.35
N LEU A 281 8.94 -8.34 -25.04
CA LEU A 281 8.10 -7.60 -26.00
C LEU A 281 7.31 -6.48 -25.31
N PHE A 282 6.72 -6.73 -24.14
CA PHE A 282 6.06 -5.69 -23.36
C PHE A 282 7.03 -4.61 -22.87
N ALA A 283 8.25 -4.98 -22.46
CA ALA A 283 9.26 -4.01 -22.07
C ALA A 283 9.65 -3.08 -23.22
N LEU A 284 9.79 -3.62 -24.44
CA LEU A 284 10.08 -2.83 -25.66
C LEU A 284 8.91 -1.90 -26.03
N LYS A 285 7.67 -2.39 -25.91
CA LYS A 285 6.46 -1.57 -26.14
C LYS A 285 6.39 -0.38 -25.20
N ASP A 286 6.75 -0.57 -23.94
CA ASP A 286 6.78 0.50 -22.94
C ASP A 286 7.87 1.55 -23.22
N LEU A 287 8.92 1.20 -23.97
CA LEU A 287 9.99 2.13 -24.37
C LEU A 287 9.60 3.02 -25.56
N ASN A 288 8.63 2.59 -26.38
CA ASN A 288 8.14 3.31 -27.56
C ASN A 288 6.77 3.92 -27.32
N PRO A 289 6.65 5.14 -26.78
CA PRO A 289 5.34 5.77 -26.46
C PRO A 289 4.53 6.18 -27.72
N ILE A 290 5.09 6.05 -28.93
CA ILE A 290 4.46 6.51 -30.17
C ILE A 290 3.22 5.67 -30.57
N VAL A 291 3.04 4.46 -30.03
CA VAL A 291 1.93 3.55 -30.42
C VAL A 291 0.63 3.77 -29.61
N ASN A 292 0.66 4.55 -28.54
CA ASN A 292 -0.51 4.72 -27.63
C ASN A 292 -1.32 6.01 -27.83
N LYS A 293 -1.08 6.81 -28.90
CA LYS A 293 -1.83 8.06 -29.16
C LYS A 293 -2.97 7.92 -30.18
N THR A 294 -3.35 6.72 -30.57
CA THR A 294 -4.49 6.51 -31.50
C THR A 294 -5.48 5.54 -30.87
N LYS A 295 -6.16 5.95 -29.81
CA LYS A 295 -7.47 5.47 -29.38
C LYS A 295 -8.02 6.49 -28.39
N ASP A 296 -8.41 7.64 -28.90
CA ASP A 296 -9.45 8.50 -28.33
C ASP A 296 -10.77 8.16 -29.03
#